data_3cb55524b6bf3c3ace9ab2c46e62f44b
#
_entry.id   3cb55524b6bf3c3ace9ab2c46e62f44b
#
_cell.length_a   1.000
_cell.length_b   1.000
_cell.length_c   1.000
_cell.angle_alpha   90.00
_cell.angle_beta   90.00
_cell.angle_gamma   90.00
#
_symmetry.space_group_name_H-M   'P 1'
#
loop_
_entity.id
_entity.type
_entity.pdbx_description
1 polymer ?
#
loop_
_entity_poly.entity_id
_entity_poly.type
_entity_poly.pdbx_seq_one_letter_code
_entity_poly.pdbx_strand_id
1 'polypeptide(L)'
;MKKIIAILLTLILTLSLSATAFAAEIKQDSDPKTANVEVTTSIEPTYTVTIPSNTKGEFNAETTSFGAVTLAAAQIDPGYAVKVELNTDGTLENQADTSKTIAYTVNDANGAFTVAEYTTAGEKTPLTINITKDAWNAAFAGEYKDIVTFTVSYAEA
;
A
#
# COMPACT_ATOMS: atom_id res chain seq x y z
N MET A 1 -50.06 -4.42 -6.28
CA MET A 1 -49.44 -3.67 -5.16
C MET A 1 -48.00 -3.34 -5.55
N LYS A 2 -47.77 -2.11 -5.96
CA LYS A 2 -46.49 -1.64 -6.49
C LYS A 2 -45.60 -1.23 -5.32
N LYS A 3 -44.46 -1.93 -5.14
CA LYS A 3 -43.44 -1.54 -4.16
C LYS A 3 -42.57 -0.45 -4.77
N ILE A 4 -42.68 0.77 -4.27
CA ILE A 4 -41.85 1.91 -4.61
C ILE A 4 -40.59 1.77 -3.79
N ILE A 5 -39.46 1.51 -4.47
CA ILE A 5 -38.12 1.56 -3.88
C ILE A 5 -37.68 3.04 -3.93
N ALA A 6 -37.69 3.68 -2.76
CA ALA A 6 -37.13 5.01 -2.61
C ALA A 6 -35.58 4.89 -2.57
N ILE A 7 -34.93 5.30 -3.65
CA ILE A 7 -33.49 5.50 -3.69
C ILE A 7 -33.23 6.82 -2.96
N LEU A 8 -32.67 6.74 -1.77
CA LEU A 8 -32.22 7.90 -1.01
C LEU A 8 -30.90 8.37 -1.63
N LEU A 9 -30.99 9.32 -2.56
CA LEU A 9 -29.83 10.01 -3.12
C LEU A 9 -29.35 11.00 -2.06
N THR A 10 -28.32 10.63 -1.30
CA THR A 10 -27.67 11.53 -0.35
C THR A 10 -26.86 12.55 -1.16
N LEU A 11 -27.49 13.67 -1.44
CA LEU A 11 -26.83 14.84 -1.99
C LEU A 11 -25.95 15.44 -0.88
N ILE A 12 -24.66 15.13 -0.90
CA ILE A 12 -23.66 15.83 -0.08
C ILE A 12 -23.60 17.25 -0.63
N LEU A 13 -24.35 18.15 -0.02
CA LEU A 13 -24.22 19.58 -0.25
C LEU A 13 -22.92 19.99 0.43
N THR A 14 -21.83 20.04 -0.33
CA THR A 14 -20.63 20.77 0.09
C THR A 14 -21.03 22.23 0.18
N LEU A 15 -21.38 22.69 1.38
CA LEU A 15 -21.42 24.11 1.69
C LEU A 15 -19.97 24.61 1.54
N SER A 16 -19.63 25.09 0.35
CA SER A 16 -18.53 26.02 0.22
C SER A 16 -18.92 27.26 1.03
N LEU A 17 -18.44 27.34 2.27
CA LEU A 17 -18.36 28.62 2.96
C LEU A 17 -17.43 29.48 2.11
N SER A 18 -18.02 30.19 1.18
CA SER A 18 -17.36 31.37 0.60
C SER A 18 -17.18 32.33 1.77
N ALA A 19 -16.04 32.26 2.46
CA ALA A 19 -15.60 33.30 3.33
C ALA A 19 -15.52 34.56 2.45
N THR A 20 -16.50 35.44 2.60
CA THR A 20 -16.38 36.76 2.01
C THR A 20 -15.17 37.40 2.69
N ALA A 21 -14.05 37.43 1.96
CA ALA A 21 -12.85 38.09 2.43
C ALA A 21 -13.17 39.61 2.58
N PHE A 22 -13.55 39.99 3.78
CA PHE A 22 -13.60 41.42 4.13
C PHE A 22 -12.14 41.85 4.32
N ALA A 23 -11.65 42.68 3.42
CA ALA A 23 -10.38 43.34 3.63
C ALA A 23 -10.48 44.18 4.93
N ALA A 24 -9.59 43.89 5.89
CA ALA A 24 -9.52 44.64 7.11
C ALA A 24 -8.96 46.04 6.79
N GLU A 25 -9.73 47.12 7.08
CA GLU A 25 -9.26 48.50 6.93
C GLU A 25 -8.59 48.93 8.23
N ILE A 26 -7.34 49.41 8.16
CA ILE A 26 -6.63 50.05 9.26
C ILE A 26 -6.67 51.56 9.00
N LYS A 27 -7.39 52.31 9.84
CA LYS A 27 -7.51 53.77 9.75
C LYS A 27 -6.55 54.43 10.73
N GLN A 28 -6.42 55.78 10.64
CA GLN A 28 -5.54 56.54 11.51
C GLN A 28 -5.95 56.47 12.99
N ASP A 29 -7.22 56.28 13.25
CA ASP A 29 -7.84 56.15 14.58
C ASP A 29 -8.03 54.71 15.06
N SER A 30 -7.61 53.72 14.28
CA SER A 30 -7.66 52.30 14.69
C SER A 30 -6.72 52.03 15.86
N ASP A 31 -7.17 51.22 16.84
CA ASP A 31 -6.38 50.72 17.95
C ASP A 31 -6.79 49.27 18.24
N PRO A 32 -5.89 48.30 18.06
CA PRO A 32 -4.52 48.40 17.51
C PRO A 32 -4.50 48.69 16.00
N LYS A 33 -3.41 49.29 15.50
CA LYS A 33 -3.14 49.51 14.07
C LYS A 33 -2.60 48.24 13.37
N THR A 34 -3.22 47.10 13.66
CA THR A 34 -2.85 45.78 13.11
C THR A 34 -4.11 45.05 12.69
N ALA A 35 -4.01 44.25 11.64
CA ALA A 35 -5.03 43.31 11.22
C ALA A 35 -4.41 41.96 10.97
N ASN A 36 -5.11 40.89 11.35
CA ASN A 36 -4.72 39.53 11.07
C ASN A 36 -5.45 39.04 9.81
N VAL A 37 -4.71 38.43 8.93
CA VAL A 37 -5.25 37.77 7.74
C VAL A 37 -4.87 36.31 7.82
N GLU A 38 -5.86 35.44 7.75
CA GLU A 38 -5.64 34.01 7.69
C GLU A 38 -5.30 33.60 6.25
N VAL A 39 -4.23 32.84 6.10
CA VAL A 39 -3.86 32.21 4.82
C VAL A 39 -3.92 30.69 5.01
N THR A 40 -4.79 30.03 4.27
CA THR A 40 -4.99 28.58 4.36
C THR A 40 -4.70 27.91 3.03
N THR A 41 -4.22 26.68 3.09
CA THR A 41 -4.11 25.75 1.95
C THR A 41 -4.36 24.34 2.43
N SER A 42 -4.77 23.44 1.53
CA SER A 42 -4.88 22.02 1.78
C SER A 42 -4.08 21.26 0.73
N ILE A 43 -3.51 20.14 1.13
CA ILE A 43 -2.77 19.22 0.28
C ILE A 43 -3.36 17.84 0.51
N GLU A 44 -3.89 17.23 -0.55
CA GLU A 44 -4.42 15.87 -0.49
C GLU A 44 -3.28 14.85 -0.40
N PRO A 45 -3.41 13.78 0.40
CA PRO A 45 -2.38 12.76 0.51
C PRO A 45 -2.22 12.00 -0.82
N THR A 46 -0.96 11.78 -1.20
CA THR A 46 -0.61 11.00 -2.40
C THR A 46 0.58 10.09 -2.10
N TYR A 47 0.59 8.90 -2.73
CA TYR A 47 1.72 7.99 -2.61
C TYR A 47 1.86 7.10 -3.86
N THR A 48 3.05 6.54 -4.02
CA THR A 48 3.36 5.54 -5.05
C THR A 48 4.15 4.40 -4.42
N VAL A 49 3.61 3.19 -4.52
CA VAL A 49 4.28 1.95 -4.09
C VAL A 49 4.74 1.18 -5.31
N THR A 50 6.00 0.73 -5.29
CA THR A 50 6.53 -0.25 -6.25
C THR A 50 6.58 -1.60 -5.56
N ILE A 51 5.98 -2.62 -6.19
CA ILE A 51 6.01 -4.02 -5.75
C ILE A 51 7.01 -4.81 -6.61
N PRO A 52 7.46 -6.00 -6.14
CA PRO A 52 8.30 -6.90 -6.92
C PRO A 52 7.70 -7.25 -8.28
N SER A 53 8.56 -7.50 -9.26
CA SER A 53 8.16 -8.07 -10.55
C SER A 53 8.11 -9.59 -10.50
N ASN A 54 7.54 -10.22 -11.55
CA ASN A 54 7.58 -11.67 -11.70
C ASN A 54 8.99 -12.20 -11.55
N THR A 55 9.15 -13.26 -10.77
CA THR A 55 10.44 -13.88 -10.47
C THR A 55 10.36 -15.38 -10.77
N LYS A 56 11.46 -15.92 -11.30
CA LYS A 56 11.64 -17.35 -11.50
C LYS A 56 12.79 -17.82 -10.63
N GLY A 57 12.52 -18.78 -9.74
CA GLY A 57 13.56 -19.47 -8.97
C GLY A 57 14.35 -20.45 -9.84
N GLU A 58 15.63 -20.62 -9.53
CA GLU A 58 16.44 -21.67 -10.13
C GLU A 58 16.26 -22.98 -9.37
N PHE A 59 16.34 -24.09 -10.08
CA PHE A 59 16.25 -25.42 -9.47
C PHE A 59 17.32 -25.62 -8.38
N ASN A 60 16.92 -26.12 -7.21
CA ASN A 60 17.73 -26.28 -6.00
C ASN A 60 18.26 -24.98 -5.35
N ALA A 61 17.87 -23.81 -5.81
CA ALA A 61 18.16 -22.59 -5.08
C ALA A 61 17.29 -22.49 -3.82
N GLU A 62 17.92 -22.49 -2.66
CA GLU A 62 17.20 -22.36 -1.38
C GLU A 62 16.71 -20.93 -1.15
N THR A 63 17.35 -19.95 -1.78
CA THR A 63 16.98 -18.53 -1.70
C THR A 63 17.05 -17.88 -3.08
N THR A 64 15.97 -17.22 -3.48
CA THR A 64 15.91 -16.45 -4.73
C THR A 64 15.51 -15.01 -4.39
N SER A 65 16.19 -14.00 -4.98
CA SER A 65 15.77 -12.61 -4.84
C SER A 65 14.39 -12.42 -5.45
N PHE A 66 13.47 -11.82 -4.69
CA PHE A 66 12.13 -11.48 -5.18
C PHE A 66 12.02 -9.98 -5.57
N GLY A 67 13.02 -9.19 -5.23
CA GLY A 67 12.99 -7.74 -5.42
C GLY A 67 12.70 -7.00 -4.11
N ALA A 68 11.99 -5.89 -4.18
CA ALA A 68 11.64 -5.13 -2.97
C ALA A 68 10.26 -4.47 -3.11
N VAL A 69 9.57 -4.33 -2.00
CA VAL A 69 8.48 -3.35 -1.85
C VAL A 69 9.14 -2.00 -1.53
N THR A 70 8.73 -0.94 -2.21
CA THR A 70 9.31 0.40 -2.03
C THR A 70 8.21 1.45 -2.05
N LEU A 71 8.20 2.35 -1.07
CA LEU A 71 7.43 3.58 -1.12
C LEU A 71 8.20 4.59 -1.98
N ALA A 72 7.93 4.61 -3.28
CA ALA A 72 8.69 5.41 -4.25
C ALA A 72 8.45 6.91 -4.11
N ALA A 73 7.22 7.31 -3.77
CA ALA A 73 6.84 8.70 -3.49
C ALA A 73 5.79 8.72 -2.39
N ALA A 74 5.82 9.75 -1.55
CA ALA A 74 4.83 9.94 -0.50
C ALA A 74 4.69 11.43 -0.14
N GLN A 75 3.45 11.88 -0.08
CA GLN A 75 3.01 13.11 0.56
C GLN A 75 1.79 12.72 1.36
N ILE A 76 1.99 12.40 2.64
CA ILE A 76 1.01 11.77 3.50
C ILE A 76 0.77 12.61 4.76
N ASP A 77 -0.36 12.39 5.40
CA ASP A 77 -0.71 13.10 6.62
C ASP A 77 0.22 12.71 7.79
N PRO A 78 0.51 13.64 8.72
CA PRO A 78 1.22 13.31 9.95
C PRO A 78 0.47 12.23 10.76
N GLY A 79 1.17 11.17 11.18
CA GLY A 79 0.58 10.05 11.92
C GLY A 79 -0.07 8.98 11.05
N TYR A 80 0.08 9.08 9.71
CA TYR A 80 -0.39 8.06 8.77
C TYR A 80 0.77 7.30 8.13
N ALA A 81 0.48 6.08 7.66
CA ALA A 81 1.41 5.22 6.96
C ALA A 81 0.77 4.59 5.73
N VAL A 82 1.62 4.24 4.76
CA VAL A 82 1.26 3.37 3.65
C VAL A 82 1.62 1.93 4.06
N LYS A 83 0.61 1.11 4.22
CA LYS A 83 0.73 -0.29 4.64
C LYS A 83 0.67 -1.20 3.42
N VAL A 84 1.60 -2.14 3.33
CA VAL A 84 1.65 -3.15 2.26
C VAL A 84 1.60 -4.53 2.90
N GLU A 85 0.58 -5.30 2.57
CA GLU A 85 0.35 -6.67 3.04
C GLU A 85 0.60 -7.65 1.92
N LEU A 86 1.23 -8.79 2.23
CA LEU A 86 1.41 -9.91 1.33
C LEU A 86 0.38 -11.00 1.64
N ASN A 87 -0.33 -11.46 0.61
CA ASN A 87 -1.21 -12.61 0.68
C ASN A 87 -0.70 -13.71 -0.25
N THR A 88 -0.40 -14.86 0.30
CA THR A 88 0.00 -16.09 -0.38
C THR A 88 -0.36 -17.30 0.50
N ASP A 89 -0.63 -18.44 -0.10
CA ASP A 89 -0.74 -19.70 0.62
C ASP A 89 0.62 -20.41 0.83
N GLY A 90 1.69 -19.82 0.26
CA GLY A 90 3.05 -20.34 0.38
C GLY A 90 3.28 -21.63 -0.39
N THR A 91 2.53 -21.85 -1.48
CA THR A 91 2.52 -23.12 -2.20
C THR A 91 2.62 -22.88 -3.71
N LEU A 92 3.69 -23.38 -4.33
CA LEU A 92 3.81 -23.46 -5.78
C LEU A 92 3.12 -24.72 -6.28
N GLU A 93 2.18 -24.61 -7.22
CA GLU A 93 1.47 -25.74 -7.83
C GLU A 93 2.11 -26.17 -9.14
N ASN A 94 2.26 -27.49 -9.32
CA ASN A 94 2.73 -28.06 -10.60
C ASN A 94 1.66 -27.86 -11.68
N GLN A 95 2.06 -27.32 -12.81
CA GLN A 95 1.13 -26.94 -13.88
C GLN A 95 0.54 -28.15 -14.63
N ALA A 96 1.14 -29.34 -14.52
CA ALA A 96 0.62 -30.59 -15.10
C ALA A 96 -0.26 -31.37 -14.12
N ASP A 97 -0.02 -31.23 -12.81
CA ASP A 97 -0.76 -31.92 -11.73
C ASP A 97 -0.77 -31.03 -10.48
N THR A 98 -1.83 -30.27 -10.28
CA THR A 98 -1.97 -29.31 -9.16
C THR A 98 -2.00 -29.95 -7.78
N SER A 99 -2.12 -31.30 -7.70
CA SER A 99 -1.96 -32.02 -6.44
C SER A 99 -0.49 -32.12 -5.98
N LYS A 100 0.45 -31.81 -6.86
CA LYS A 100 1.89 -31.76 -6.59
C LYS A 100 2.35 -30.35 -6.34
N THR A 101 2.85 -30.11 -5.17
CA THR A 101 3.17 -28.76 -4.70
C THR A 101 4.59 -28.67 -4.15
N ILE A 102 5.11 -27.45 -4.08
CA ILE A 102 6.35 -27.10 -3.41
C ILE A 102 6.04 -25.99 -2.41
N ALA A 103 6.26 -26.23 -1.14
CA ALA A 103 6.11 -25.19 -0.11
C ALA A 103 7.25 -24.17 -0.21
N TYR A 104 6.92 -22.91 -0.06
CA TYR A 104 7.88 -21.81 -0.01
C TYR A 104 7.45 -20.73 1.00
N THR A 105 8.37 -19.81 1.30
CA THR A 105 8.09 -18.61 2.08
C THR A 105 8.63 -17.38 1.37
N VAL A 106 7.97 -16.25 1.55
CA VAL A 106 8.51 -14.93 1.19
C VAL A 106 9.05 -14.32 2.47
N ASN A 107 10.33 -13.98 2.47
CA ASN A 107 11.01 -13.45 3.66
C ASN A 107 11.59 -12.06 3.39
N ASP A 108 11.63 -11.25 4.45
CA ASP A 108 12.45 -10.06 4.57
C ASP A 108 13.69 -10.32 5.45
N ALA A 109 14.34 -9.27 5.93
CA ALA A 109 15.51 -9.39 6.81
C ALA A 109 15.18 -9.96 8.21
N ASN A 110 13.90 -9.96 8.61
CA ASN A 110 13.42 -10.37 9.93
C ASN A 110 12.79 -11.77 9.93
N GLY A 111 12.56 -12.35 8.76
CA GLY A 111 11.91 -13.65 8.59
C GLY A 111 10.73 -13.59 7.61
N ALA A 112 9.67 -14.38 7.86
CA ALA A 112 8.51 -14.42 6.98
C ALA A 112 7.85 -13.04 6.89
N PHE A 113 7.78 -12.52 5.66
CA PHE A 113 7.16 -11.23 5.37
C PHE A 113 5.65 -11.39 5.26
N THR A 114 4.92 -10.59 6.02
CA THR A 114 3.46 -10.52 5.95
C THR A 114 2.97 -9.10 5.72
N VAL A 115 3.66 -8.11 6.30
CA VAL A 115 3.27 -6.71 6.25
C VAL A 115 4.48 -5.80 6.45
N ALA A 116 4.46 -4.65 5.79
CA ALA A 116 5.35 -3.53 6.08
C ALA A 116 4.56 -2.22 6.08
N GLU A 117 5.00 -1.26 6.89
CA GLU A 117 4.46 0.09 6.99
C GLU A 117 5.56 1.09 6.64
N TYR A 118 5.20 2.07 5.83
CA TYR A 118 6.12 3.07 5.29
C TYR A 118 5.56 4.47 5.56
N THR A 119 6.39 5.36 6.04
CA THR A 119 6.03 6.75 6.34
C THR A 119 6.79 7.77 5.50
N THR A 120 7.92 7.34 4.90
CA THR A 120 8.84 8.24 4.20
C THR A 120 9.16 7.70 2.81
N ALA A 121 9.11 8.57 1.79
CA ALA A 121 9.52 8.21 0.44
C ALA A 121 10.96 7.69 0.41
N GLY A 122 11.20 6.62 -0.34
CA GLY A 122 12.47 5.92 -0.44
C GLY A 122 12.63 4.74 0.52
N GLU A 123 11.77 4.57 1.52
CA GLU A 123 11.76 3.36 2.36
C GLU A 123 11.46 2.13 1.52
N LYS A 124 12.15 1.04 1.84
CA LYS A 124 12.05 -0.22 1.08
C LYS A 124 12.27 -1.44 1.95
N THR A 125 11.60 -2.53 1.59
CA THR A 125 11.77 -3.85 2.18
C THR A 125 12.20 -4.84 1.10
N PRO A 126 13.48 -5.25 1.04
CA PRO A 126 13.93 -6.31 0.15
C PRO A 126 13.29 -7.65 0.53
N LEU A 127 12.87 -8.42 -0.48
CA LEU A 127 12.21 -9.69 -0.29
C LEU A 127 12.97 -10.81 -1.00
N THR A 128 12.88 -12.02 -0.40
CA THR A 128 13.41 -13.26 -0.96
C THR A 128 12.33 -14.34 -0.95
N ILE A 129 12.38 -15.23 -1.93
CA ILE A 129 11.63 -16.48 -1.94
C ILE A 129 12.56 -17.56 -1.40
N ASN A 130 12.09 -18.31 -0.39
CA ASN A 130 12.84 -19.36 0.24
C ASN A 130 12.13 -20.71 0.06
N ILE A 131 12.83 -21.69 -0.53
CA ILE A 131 12.38 -23.06 -0.72
C ILE A 131 13.40 -23.97 -0.08
N THR A 132 13.00 -24.77 0.88
CA THR A 132 13.93 -25.65 1.59
C THR A 132 14.47 -26.74 0.68
N LYS A 133 15.65 -27.27 1.01
CA LYS A 133 16.24 -28.40 0.30
C LYS A 133 15.35 -29.63 0.33
N ASP A 134 14.65 -29.85 1.43
CA ASP A 134 13.73 -30.99 1.56
C ASP A 134 12.51 -30.82 0.65
N ALA A 135 11.98 -29.60 0.50
CA ALA A 135 10.91 -29.31 -0.44
C ALA A 135 11.35 -29.54 -1.89
N TRP A 136 12.57 -29.13 -2.25
CA TRP A 136 13.15 -29.43 -3.56
C TRP A 136 13.33 -30.95 -3.81
N ASN A 137 13.81 -31.70 -2.82
CA ASN A 137 14.03 -33.13 -2.93
C ASN A 137 12.73 -33.93 -3.06
N ALA A 138 11.63 -33.40 -2.50
CA ALA A 138 10.31 -34.03 -2.57
C ALA A 138 9.54 -33.64 -3.85
N ALA A 139 10.02 -32.65 -4.61
CA ALA A 139 9.33 -32.14 -5.78
C ALA A 139 9.37 -33.08 -6.96
N PHE A 140 8.27 -33.16 -7.70
CA PHE A 140 8.19 -33.87 -8.98
C PHE A 140 8.75 -32.98 -10.10
N ALA A 141 9.14 -33.59 -11.21
CA ALA A 141 9.52 -32.82 -12.39
C ALA A 141 8.32 -32.09 -12.96
N GLY A 142 8.53 -30.85 -13.43
CA GLY A 142 7.50 -30.00 -14.02
C GLY A 142 7.73 -28.51 -13.81
N GLU A 143 6.82 -27.72 -14.35
CA GLU A 143 6.75 -26.28 -14.09
C GLU A 143 5.84 -26.03 -12.89
N TYR A 144 6.26 -25.15 -12.02
CA TYR A 144 5.52 -24.77 -10.81
C TYR A 144 5.21 -23.28 -10.83
N LYS A 145 4.03 -22.91 -10.34
CA LYS A 145 3.56 -21.52 -10.31
C LYS A 145 2.73 -21.25 -9.06
N ASP A 146 2.85 -20.03 -8.54
CA ASP A 146 1.92 -19.41 -7.62
C ASP A 146 1.69 -17.95 -8.03
N ILE A 147 0.64 -17.35 -7.50
CA ILE A 147 0.31 -15.93 -7.65
C ILE A 147 0.19 -15.30 -6.27
N VAL A 148 1.19 -14.52 -5.90
CA VAL A 148 1.17 -13.73 -4.68
C VAL A 148 0.45 -12.40 -4.91
N THR A 149 -0.30 -11.93 -3.91
CA THR A 149 -1.03 -10.67 -3.97
C THR A 149 -0.49 -9.70 -2.94
N PHE A 150 -0.12 -8.50 -3.39
CA PHE A 150 0.20 -7.38 -2.51
C PHE A 150 -1.01 -6.46 -2.42
N THR A 151 -1.44 -6.18 -1.19
CA THR A 151 -2.53 -5.24 -0.90
C THR A 151 -1.94 -3.98 -0.27
N VAL A 152 -2.28 -2.83 -0.82
CA VAL A 152 -1.80 -1.53 -0.33
C VAL A 152 -2.96 -0.78 0.29
N SER A 153 -2.75 -0.23 1.48
CA SER A 153 -3.72 0.61 2.18
C SER A 153 -3.04 1.84 2.79
N TYR A 154 -3.85 2.87 3.07
CA TYR A 154 -3.43 4.09 3.73
C TYR A 154 -4.21 4.21 5.04
N ALA A 155 -3.54 4.25 6.17
CA ALA A 155 -4.14 4.20 7.50
C ALA A 155 -3.29 4.95 8.53
N GLU A 156 -3.86 5.17 9.71
CA GLU A 156 -3.10 5.63 10.88
C GLU A 156 -1.97 4.63 11.21
N ALA A 157 -0.78 5.17 11.55
CA ALA A 157 0.45 4.41 11.83
C ALA A 157 0.47 3.83 13.25
#